data_bd12d0a8df8269f4b47637cbcd4ccd9a
#
_entry.id   bd12d0a8df8269f4b47637cbcd4ccd9a
#
_cell.length_a   1.000
_cell.length_b   1.000
_cell.length_c   1.000
_cell.angle_alpha   90.00
_cell.angle_beta   90.00
_cell.angle_gamma   90.00
#
_symmetry.space_group_name_H-M   'P 1'
#
loop_
_entity.id
_entity.type
_entity.pdbx_description
1 polymer ?
#
loop_
_entity_poly.entity_id
_entity_poly.type
_entity_poly.pdbx_seq_one_letter_code
_entity_poly.pdbx_strand_id
1 'polypeptide(L)'
;DLPDLFSAHPADASALGIENLVDWNDWFTAEDMAAYVPGFVQDGIIDGKQVVFPVSKSTQLIFLNGSQYARFAADTGAQLSTLATWDGFFEMAGAYRQWSQGKPFCALDYPLRLVELNALEQGSAELYKGSWYDLTNETFRASWMEFARALVQGDILISDLYSNTQVMTGETLAGLGSSAAILYYNDVVTYPDNTTEPTDLLLAPLPHAAGTATP
;
A
#
# COMPACT_ATOMS: atom_id res chain seq x y z
N ASP A 1 26.09 -21.98 5.20
CA ASP A 1 26.79 -20.91 4.48
C ASP A 1 25.77 -19.79 4.20
N LEU A 2 26.15 -18.56 4.49
CA LEU A 2 25.35 -17.37 4.14
C LEU A 2 25.69 -16.95 2.71
N PRO A 3 24.74 -16.40 1.94
CA PRO A 3 25.04 -15.87 0.61
C PRO A 3 25.90 -14.60 0.73
N ASP A 4 26.79 -14.39 -0.23
CA ASP A 4 27.63 -13.19 -0.31
C ASP A 4 26.82 -11.96 -0.73
N LEU A 5 25.73 -12.17 -1.49
CA LEU A 5 24.80 -11.14 -1.96
C LEU A 5 23.36 -11.64 -1.79
N PHE A 6 22.50 -10.78 -1.27
CA PHE A 6 21.09 -11.09 -1.06
C PHE A 6 20.21 -9.84 -1.17
N SER A 7 18.93 -10.06 -1.41
CA SER A 7 17.92 -9.00 -1.43
C SER A 7 17.37 -8.77 -0.02
N ALA A 8 17.32 -7.53 0.43
CA ALA A 8 16.83 -7.16 1.76
C ALA A 8 16.17 -5.78 1.74
N HIS A 9 15.28 -5.53 2.68
CA HIS A 9 14.86 -4.18 3.00
C HIS A 9 15.86 -3.51 3.96
N PRO A 10 15.93 -2.15 4.00
CA PRO A 10 16.82 -1.44 4.93
C PRO A 10 16.64 -1.86 6.41
N ALA A 11 15.40 -2.15 6.83
CA ALA A 11 15.12 -2.65 8.17
C ALA A 11 15.76 -4.01 8.46
N ASP A 12 15.78 -4.92 7.46
CA ASP A 12 16.43 -6.23 7.59
C ASP A 12 17.94 -6.07 7.69
N ALA A 13 18.53 -5.13 6.93
CA ALA A 13 19.94 -4.81 7.01
C ALA A 13 20.34 -4.34 8.43
N SER A 14 19.52 -3.50 9.05
CA SER A 14 19.74 -3.06 10.44
C SER A 14 19.68 -4.23 11.43
N ALA A 15 18.76 -5.19 11.22
CA ALA A 15 18.62 -6.36 12.09
C ALA A 15 19.79 -7.35 11.97
N LEU A 16 20.45 -7.40 10.80
CA LEU A 16 21.66 -8.24 10.58
C LEU A 16 22.93 -7.69 11.24
N GLY A 17 22.91 -6.42 11.66
CA GLY A 17 24.06 -5.71 12.17
C GLY A 17 24.90 -5.08 11.03
N ILE A 18 24.97 -3.76 11.04
CA ILE A 18 25.61 -2.96 9.98
C ILE A 18 27.09 -3.26 9.86
N GLU A 19 27.72 -3.66 10.96
CA GLU A 19 29.12 -4.07 11.02
C GLU A 19 29.42 -5.33 10.21
N ASN A 20 28.42 -6.14 9.93
CA ASN A 20 28.54 -7.38 9.14
C ASN A 20 28.30 -7.14 7.64
N LEU A 21 27.96 -5.91 7.25
CA LEU A 21 27.62 -5.56 5.88
C LEU A 21 28.71 -4.69 5.24
N VAL A 22 28.89 -4.88 3.93
CA VAL A 22 29.83 -4.09 3.13
C VAL A 22 29.29 -2.66 3.00
N ASP A 23 30.17 -1.68 3.12
CA ASP A 23 29.87 -0.31 2.73
C ASP A 23 30.06 -0.14 1.22
N TRP A 24 28.97 0.06 0.49
CA TRP A 24 29.02 0.25 -0.96
C TRP A 24 29.74 1.53 -1.40
N ASN A 25 29.91 2.53 -0.51
CA ASN A 25 30.72 3.72 -0.80
C ASN A 25 32.19 3.39 -1.08
N ASP A 26 32.69 2.25 -0.62
CA ASP A 26 34.04 1.77 -0.92
C ASP A 26 34.19 1.25 -2.37
N TRP A 27 33.07 0.96 -3.05
CA TRP A 27 33.02 0.30 -4.35
C TRP A 27 32.41 1.15 -5.46
N PHE A 28 31.48 2.05 -5.13
CA PHE A 28 30.80 2.93 -6.06
C PHE A 28 31.20 4.38 -5.83
N THR A 29 31.48 5.07 -6.91
CA THR A 29 31.77 6.52 -6.89
C THR A 29 30.49 7.34 -6.77
N ALA A 30 30.62 8.62 -6.45
CA ALA A 30 29.47 9.53 -6.45
C ALA A 30 28.84 9.66 -7.85
N GLU A 31 29.62 9.48 -8.93
CA GLU A 31 29.13 9.48 -10.31
C GLU A 31 28.28 8.24 -10.60
N ASP A 32 28.70 7.06 -10.13
CA ASP A 32 27.92 5.84 -10.24
C ASP A 32 26.56 5.99 -9.50
N MET A 33 26.60 6.55 -8.31
CA MET A 33 25.39 6.75 -7.48
C MET A 33 24.45 7.82 -8.07
N ALA A 34 24.97 8.80 -8.80
CA ALA A 34 24.17 9.83 -9.46
C ALA A 34 23.26 9.30 -10.59
N ALA A 35 23.52 8.09 -11.09
CA ALA A 35 22.66 7.42 -12.06
C ALA A 35 21.32 6.90 -11.45
N TYR A 36 21.21 6.87 -10.13
CA TYR A 36 20.04 6.37 -9.40
C TYR A 36 19.20 7.51 -8.86
N VAL A 37 17.93 7.20 -8.54
CA VAL A 37 17.03 8.16 -7.89
C VAL A 37 17.57 8.48 -6.49
N PRO A 38 17.86 9.76 -6.18
CA PRO A 38 18.55 10.11 -4.92
C PRO A 38 17.83 9.62 -3.66
N GLY A 39 16.50 9.71 -3.59
CA GLY A 39 15.72 9.23 -2.47
C GLY A 39 15.82 7.70 -2.27
N PHE A 40 16.03 6.94 -3.35
CA PHE A 40 16.19 5.49 -3.25
C PHE A 40 17.58 5.11 -2.71
N VAL A 41 18.60 5.86 -3.10
CA VAL A 41 19.97 5.71 -2.57
C VAL A 41 19.97 6.06 -1.09
N GLN A 42 19.36 7.17 -0.72
CA GLN A 42 19.32 7.66 0.67
C GLN A 42 18.72 6.65 1.65
N ASP A 43 17.70 5.91 1.26
CA ASP A 43 17.08 4.88 2.10
C ASP A 43 18.02 3.70 2.44
N GLY A 44 19.07 3.51 1.64
CA GLY A 44 20.08 2.46 1.87
C GLY A 44 21.22 2.91 2.77
N ILE A 45 21.24 4.18 3.22
CA ILE A 45 22.26 4.70 4.11
C ILE A 45 21.81 4.50 5.56
N ILE A 46 22.56 3.70 6.29
CA ILE A 46 22.35 3.42 7.70
C ILE A 46 23.63 3.74 8.48
N ASP A 47 23.53 4.57 9.50
CA ASP A 47 24.67 5.04 10.30
C ASP A 47 25.84 5.60 9.44
N GLY A 48 25.50 6.27 8.35
CA GLY A 48 26.47 6.90 7.44
C GLY A 48 27.12 5.95 6.42
N LYS A 49 26.77 4.66 6.40
CA LYS A 49 27.24 3.67 5.44
C LYS A 49 26.14 3.35 4.42
N GLN A 50 26.50 3.22 3.17
CA GLN A 50 25.62 2.69 2.13
C GLN A 50 25.60 1.17 2.20
N VAL A 51 24.73 0.60 3.02
CA VAL A 51 24.69 -0.87 3.24
C VAL A 51 23.65 -1.59 2.37
N VAL A 52 22.65 -0.85 1.86
CA VAL A 52 21.65 -1.37 0.92
C VAL A 52 21.74 -0.60 -0.39
N PHE A 53 21.94 -1.33 -1.50
CA PHE A 53 21.95 -0.76 -2.84
C PHE A 53 20.56 -0.87 -3.48
N PRO A 54 19.97 0.21 -4.03
CA PRO A 54 18.64 0.19 -4.57
C PRO A 54 18.58 -0.52 -5.93
N VAL A 55 18.04 -1.75 -5.96
CA VAL A 55 17.79 -2.49 -7.20
C VAL A 55 16.43 -2.17 -7.78
N SER A 56 15.40 -2.13 -6.92
CA SER A 56 14.03 -1.79 -7.28
C SER A 56 13.28 -1.26 -6.07
N LYS A 57 12.28 -0.42 -6.32
CA LYS A 57 11.34 0.05 -5.30
C LYS A 57 9.92 -0.04 -5.82
N SER A 58 9.00 -0.40 -4.94
CA SER A 58 7.57 -0.37 -5.20
C SER A 58 6.90 0.72 -4.37
N THR A 59 5.73 1.15 -4.82
CA THR A 59 4.84 2.03 -4.08
C THR A 59 3.51 1.32 -3.79
N GLN A 60 2.63 1.94 -3.01
CA GLN A 60 1.28 1.45 -2.79
C GLN A 60 0.33 2.02 -3.84
N LEU A 61 -0.52 1.17 -4.41
CA LEU A 61 -1.54 1.55 -5.40
C LEU A 61 -2.86 0.86 -5.07
N ILE A 62 -3.96 1.47 -5.53
CA ILE A 62 -5.27 0.83 -5.57
C ILE A 62 -5.45 0.23 -6.95
N PHE A 63 -5.76 -1.06 -7.00
CA PHE A 63 -6.10 -1.83 -8.18
C PHE A 63 -7.60 -2.13 -8.17
N LEU A 64 -8.33 -1.77 -9.23
CA LEU A 64 -9.78 -1.97 -9.28
C LEU A 64 -10.17 -2.86 -10.44
N ASN A 65 -11.15 -3.74 -10.21
CA ASN A 65 -11.87 -4.44 -11.26
C ASN A 65 -12.69 -3.42 -12.06
N GLY A 66 -12.25 -3.10 -13.28
CA GLY A 66 -12.83 -2.03 -14.10
C GLY A 66 -14.26 -2.31 -14.52
N SER A 67 -14.60 -3.56 -14.87
CA SER A 67 -15.96 -3.94 -15.26
C SER A 67 -16.95 -3.76 -14.11
N GLN A 68 -16.56 -4.17 -12.90
CA GLN A 68 -17.39 -4.00 -11.70
C GLN A 68 -17.48 -2.53 -11.29
N TYR A 69 -16.36 -1.79 -11.37
CA TYR A 69 -16.35 -0.35 -11.13
C TYR A 69 -17.28 0.40 -12.10
N ALA A 70 -17.26 0.05 -13.40
CA ALA A 70 -18.11 0.70 -14.38
C ALA A 70 -19.60 0.54 -14.05
N ARG A 71 -20.03 -0.64 -13.58
CA ARG A 71 -21.42 -0.86 -13.12
C ARG A 71 -21.75 -0.02 -11.89
N PHE A 72 -20.87 -0.07 -10.89
CA PHE A 72 -21.04 0.72 -9.67
C PHE A 72 -21.12 2.23 -9.97
N ALA A 73 -20.21 2.73 -10.81
CA ALA A 73 -20.20 4.14 -11.20
C ALA A 73 -21.44 4.54 -12.01
N ALA A 74 -21.92 3.68 -12.91
CA ALA A 74 -23.13 3.94 -13.69
C ALA A 74 -24.39 4.07 -12.81
N ASP A 75 -24.49 3.24 -11.76
CA ASP A 75 -25.66 3.21 -10.88
C ASP A 75 -25.63 4.30 -9.80
N THR A 76 -24.44 4.71 -9.35
CA THR A 76 -24.28 5.60 -8.18
C THR A 76 -23.72 6.98 -8.52
N GLY A 77 -23.12 7.15 -9.70
CA GLY A 77 -22.40 8.37 -10.05
C GLY A 77 -21.00 8.46 -9.43
N ALA A 78 -20.48 7.36 -8.84
CA ALA A 78 -19.15 7.32 -8.21
C ALA A 78 -18.05 7.72 -9.21
N GLN A 79 -17.10 8.52 -8.75
CA GLN A 79 -15.99 9.01 -9.56
C GLN A 79 -14.65 8.48 -9.00
N LEU A 80 -13.77 8.04 -9.88
CA LEU A 80 -12.46 7.50 -9.49
C LEU A 80 -11.61 8.55 -8.73
N SER A 81 -11.77 9.83 -9.05
CA SER A 81 -11.11 10.95 -8.36
C SER A 81 -11.46 11.07 -6.86
N THR A 82 -12.59 10.50 -6.42
CA THR A 82 -12.94 10.43 -5.00
C THR A 82 -11.90 9.65 -4.20
N LEU A 83 -11.20 8.70 -4.82
CA LEU A 83 -10.14 7.92 -4.18
C LEU A 83 -8.84 8.71 -3.91
N ALA A 84 -8.76 9.98 -4.29
CA ALA A 84 -7.57 10.78 -4.05
C ALA A 84 -7.30 11.05 -2.57
N THR A 85 -8.30 10.99 -1.70
CA THR A 85 -8.17 11.21 -0.26
C THR A 85 -8.68 10.02 0.55
N TRP A 86 -8.19 9.87 1.80
CA TRP A 86 -8.69 8.83 2.70
C TRP A 86 -10.18 9.02 3.03
N ASP A 87 -10.65 10.25 3.22
CA ASP A 87 -12.07 10.53 3.42
C ASP A 87 -12.91 10.00 2.24
N GLY A 88 -12.49 10.33 1.02
CA GLY A 88 -13.16 9.85 -0.19
C GLY A 88 -13.05 8.34 -0.39
N PHE A 89 -11.93 7.72 0.00
CA PHE A 89 -11.78 6.28 0.00
C PHE A 89 -12.81 5.60 0.91
N PHE A 90 -12.95 6.06 2.16
CA PHE A 90 -13.91 5.48 3.10
C PHE A 90 -15.36 5.79 2.71
N GLU A 91 -15.64 6.97 2.14
CA GLU A 91 -16.95 7.29 1.58
C GLU A 91 -17.33 6.33 0.45
N MET A 92 -16.42 6.12 -0.51
CA MET A 92 -16.64 5.19 -1.61
C MET A 92 -16.79 3.75 -1.11
N ALA A 93 -16.02 3.35 -0.10
CA ALA A 93 -16.10 2.01 0.47
C ALA A 93 -17.49 1.74 1.08
N GLY A 94 -18.02 2.68 1.85
CA GLY A 94 -19.37 2.58 2.39
C GLY A 94 -20.46 2.57 1.31
N ALA A 95 -20.34 3.43 0.28
CA ALA A 95 -21.26 3.47 -0.85
C ALA A 95 -21.26 2.16 -1.66
N TYR A 96 -20.06 1.61 -1.93
CA TYR A 96 -19.94 0.33 -2.61
C TYR A 96 -20.57 -0.82 -1.82
N ARG A 97 -20.31 -0.90 -0.51
CA ARG A 97 -20.90 -1.93 0.33
C ARG A 97 -22.44 -1.89 0.31
N GLN A 98 -23.04 -0.69 0.32
CA GLN A 98 -24.49 -0.53 0.19
C GLN A 98 -24.98 -1.01 -1.18
N TRP A 99 -24.35 -0.57 -2.27
CA TRP A 99 -24.71 -0.94 -3.63
C TRP A 99 -24.55 -2.44 -3.89
N SER A 100 -23.46 -3.03 -3.42
CA SER A 100 -23.13 -4.46 -3.61
C SER A 100 -23.90 -5.40 -2.66
N GLN A 101 -24.76 -4.87 -1.79
CA GLN A 101 -25.50 -5.63 -0.78
C GLN A 101 -24.59 -6.35 0.24
N GLY A 102 -23.49 -5.73 0.62
CA GLY A 102 -22.65 -6.17 1.73
C GLY A 102 -21.25 -6.62 1.37
N LYS A 103 -20.86 -6.61 0.09
CA LYS A 103 -19.46 -6.92 -0.27
C LYS A 103 -18.52 -5.76 0.15
N PRO A 104 -17.34 -6.06 0.70
CA PRO A 104 -16.35 -5.05 0.99
C PRO A 104 -15.82 -4.41 -0.30
N PHE A 105 -15.50 -3.13 -0.22
CA PHE A 105 -14.95 -2.37 -1.35
C PHE A 105 -13.53 -2.79 -1.68
N CYS A 106 -12.66 -2.85 -0.68
CA CYS A 106 -11.23 -2.99 -0.88
C CYS A 106 -10.61 -3.99 0.11
N ALA A 107 -9.75 -4.88 -0.39
CA ALA A 107 -8.85 -5.68 0.42
C ALA A 107 -7.52 -4.95 0.62
N LEU A 108 -6.97 -4.98 1.84
CA LEU A 108 -5.74 -4.28 2.22
C LEU A 108 -4.61 -5.27 2.51
N ASP A 109 -3.47 -5.13 1.81
CA ASP A 109 -2.31 -6.00 2.05
C ASP A 109 -1.51 -5.60 3.30
N TYR A 110 -1.34 -4.30 3.55
CA TYR A 110 -0.47 -3.79 4.63
C TYR A 110 -1.19 -2.73 5.48
N PRO A 111 -2.24 -3.10 6.21
CA PRO A 111 -3.12 -2.13 6.88
C PRO A 111 -2.40 -1.22 7.87
N LEU A 112 -1.44 -1.75 8.65
CA LEU A 112 -0.67 -0.94 9.60
C LEU A 112 0.18 0.11 8.89
N ARG A 113 0.78 -0.24 7.76
CA ARG A 113 1.56 0.69 6.95
C ARG A 113 0.71 1.84 6.41
N LEU A 114 -0.54 1.56 6.04
CA LEU A 114 -1.47 2.58 5.56
C LEU A 114 -1.88 3.55 6.68
N VAL A 115 -2.12 3.03 7.87
CA VAL A 115 -2.38 3.85 9.08
C VAL A 115 -1.19 4.75 9.39
N GLU A 116 0.03 4.21 9.34
CA GLU A 116 1.27 4.99 9.53
C GLU A 116 1.38 6.13 8.52
N LEU A 117 1.24 5.81 7.22
CA LEU A 117 1.36 6.79 6.15
C LEU A 117 0.33 7.90 6.30
N ASN A 118 -0.94 7.56 6.58
CA ASN A 118 -1.97 8.55 6.83
C ASN A 118 -1.64 9.45 8.04
N ALA A 119 -1.12 8.88 9.13
CA ALA A 119 -0.74 9.66 10.31
C ALA A 119 0.49 10.56 10.05
N LEU A 120 1.50 10.07 9.31
CA LEU A 120 2.68 10.85 8.94
C LEU A 120 2.32 12.03 8.04
N GLU A 121 1.46 11.84 7.05
CA GLU A 121 0.98 12.91 6.17
C GLU A 121 0.20 13.98 6.94
N GLN A 122 -0.49 13.61 8.01
CA GLN A 122 -1.16 14.55 8.92
C GLN A 122 -0.19 15.24 9.90
N GLY A 123 1.12 15.07 9.72
CA GLY A 123 2.18 15.74 10.49
C GLY A 123 2.58 15.04 11.78
N SER A 124 2.19 13.79 11.98
CA SER A 124 2.68 13.02 13.14
C SER A 124 4.15 12.63 12.90
N ALA A 125 5.06 13.16 13.68
CA ALA A 125 6.50 12.88 13.55
C ALA A 125 6.96 11.65 14.33
N GLU A 126 6.27 11.30 15.42
CA GLU A 126 6.66 10.24 16.34
C GLU A 126 5.51 9.23 16.48
N LEU A 127 5.58 8.14 15.74
CA LEU A 127 4.57 7.08 15.78
C LEU A 127 4.88 6.00 16.81
N TYR A 128 6.13 5.96 17.31
CA TYR A 128 6.62 4.89 18.15
C TYR A 128 7.07 5.40 19.51
N LYS A 129 6.84 4.57 20.53
CA LYS A 129 7.38 4.71 21.89
C LYS A 129 8.22 3.48 22.19
N GLY A 130 9.53 3.61 22.02
CA GLY A 130 10.43 2.47 21.97
C GLY A 130 10.13 1.61 20.74
N SER A 131 9.90 0.31 20.92
CA SER A 131 9.59 -0.65 19.84
C SER A 131 8.10 -0.80 19.53
N TRP A 132 7.22 -0.02 20.15
CA TRP A 132 5.77 -0.15 20.05
C TRP A 132 5.14 1.14 19.52
N TYR A 133 3.99 1.02 18.84
CA TYR A 133 3.21 2.20 18.47
C TYR A 133 2.81 3.01 19.70
N ASP A 134 2.96 4.32 19.60
CA ASP A 134 2.47 5.23 20.64
C ASP A 134 0.96 5.46 20.49
N LEU A 135 0.17 4.66 21.20
CA LEU A 135 -1.29 4.79 21.20
C LEU A 135 -1.78 6.05 21.92
N THR A 136 -0.90 6.84 22.54
CA THR A 136 -1.22 8.17 23.09
C THR A 136 -1.08 9.28 22.04
N ASN A 137 -0.44 9.00 20.90
CA ASN A 137 -0.41 9.90 19.75
C ASN A 137 -1.81 10.02 19.15
N GLU A 138 -2.41 11.20 19.27
CA GLU A 138 -3.81 11.43 18.87
C GLU A 138 -4.01 11.26 17.36
N THR A 139 -3.06 11.72 16.54
CA THR A 139 -3.15 11.62 15.07
C THR A 139 -3.06 10.17 14.62
N PHE A 140 -2.10 9.39 15.16
CA PHE A 140 -2.00 7.96 14.86
C PHE A 140 -3.27 7.21 15.28
N ARG A 141 -3.78 7.53 16.48
CA ARG A 141 -5.00 6.91 16.99
C ARG A 141 -6.23 7.27 16.15
N ALA A 142 -6.34 8.51 15.68
CA ALA A 142 -7.43 8.93 14.79
C ALA A 142 -7.38 8.16 13.47
N SER A 143 -6.20 8.12 12.82
CA SER A 143 -5.99 7.32 11.61
C SER A 143 -6.35 5.84 11.82
N TRP A 144 -5.83 5.23 12.88
CA TRP A 144 -6.19 3.84 13.23
C TRP A 144 -7.70 3.64 13.35
N MET A 145 -8.40 4.55 14.02
CA MET A 145 -9.86 4.44 14.24
C MET A 145 -10.68 4.54 12.96
N GLU A 146 -10.21 5.25 11.94
CA GLU A 146 -10.86 5.32 10.62
C GLU A 146 -10.82 3.96 9.94
N PHE A 147 -9.63 3.36 9.84
CA PHE A 147 -9.47 2.01 9.28
C PHE A 147 -10.23 0.94 10.08
N ALA A 148 -10.15 1.00 11.41
CA ALA A 148 -10.84 0.06 12.29
C ALA A 148 -12.37 0.13 12.13
N ARG A 149 -12.94 1.33 12.00
CA ARG A 149 -14.38 1.50 11.75
C ARG A 149 -14.79 0.90 10.41
N ALA A 150 -14.06 1.20 9.34
CA ALA A 150 -14.34 0.66 8.01
C ALA A 150 -14.24 -0.88 8.01
N LEU A 151 -13.27 -1.45 8.72
CA LEU A 151 -13.11 -2.90 8.87
C LEU A 151 -14.29 -3.53 9.63
N VAL A 152 -14.68 -2.96 10.78
CA VAL A 152 -15.80 -3.46 11.60
C VAL A 152 -17.14 -3.33 10.88
N GLN A 153 -17.30 -2.28 10.07
CA GLN A 153 -18.48 -2.09 9.24
C GLN A 153 -18.54 -3.06 8.04
N GLY A 154 -17.40 -3.67 7.68
CA GLY A 154 -17.28 -4.54 6.51
C GLY A 154 -17.12 -3.76 5.20
N ASP A 155 -16.72 -2.50 5.27
CA ASP A 155 -16.46 -1.67 4.10
C ASP A 155 -15.12 -2.04 3.44
N ILE A 156 -14.17 -2.50 4.24
CA ILE A 156 -12.86 -3.02 3.81
C ILE A 156 -12.61 -4.41 4.39
N LEU A 157 -11.64 -5.12 3.81
CA LEU A 157 -11.26 -6.48 4.17
C LEU A 157 -9.76 -6.56 4.47
N ILE A 158 -9.40 -7.31 5.50
CA ILE A 158 -8.04 -7.78 5.77
C ILE A 158 -8.09 -9.30 5.83
N SER A 159 -7.22 -9.98 5.09
CA SER A 159 -7.18 -11.44 5.06
C SER A 159 -5.74 -11.96 5.04
N ASP A 160 -5.57 -13.27 5.15
CA ASP A 160 -4.27 -13.94 5.01
C ASP A 160 -3.82 -14.08 3.54
N LEU A 161 -4.70 -13.72 2.60
CA LEU A 161 -4.40 -13.71 1.16
C LEU A 161 -4.06 -12.30 0.70
N TYR A 162 -3.27 -12.19 -0.35
CA TYR A 162 -3.02 -10.91 -1.01
C TYR A 162 -4.27 -10.35 -1.69
N SER A 163 -4.42 -9.04 -1.68
CA SER A 163 -5.59 -8.31 -2.17
C SER A 163 -5.94 -8.61 -3.64
N ASN A 164 -4.95 -8.94 -4.47
CA ASN A 164 -5.21 -9.36 -5.85
C ASN A 164 -6.11 -10.60 -5.94
N THR A 165 -6.00 -11.53 -4.98
CA THR A 165 -6.85 -12.72 -4.95
C THR A 165 -8.32 -12.35 -4.77
N GLN A 166 -8.63 -11.45 -3.81
CA GLN A 166 -10.01 -11.02 -3.57
C GLN A 166 -10.60 -10.25 -4.75
N VAL A 167 -9.79 -9.42 -5.43
CA VAL A 167 -10.24 -8.71 -6.64
C VAL A 167 -10.50 -9.69 -7.78
N MET A 168 -9.58 -10.64 -8.00
CA MET A 168 -9.67 -11.60 -9.10
C MET A 168 -10.73 -12.70 -8.89
N THR A 169 -11.26 -12.82 -7.67
CA THR A 169 -12.42 -13.67 -7.35
C THR A 169 -13.74 -12.90 -7.23
N GLY A 170 -13.71 -11.57 -7.38
CA GLY A 170 -14.88 -10.71 -7.23
C GLY A 170 -15.41 -10.62 -5.81
N GLU A 171 -14.60 -10.96 -4.81
CA GLU A 171 -14.92 -10.79 -3.40
C GLU A 171 -14.91 -9.30 -3.02
N THR A 172 -13.91 -8.55 -3.53
CA THR A 172 -13.82 -7.09 -3.40
C THR A 172 -13.78 -6.42 -4.77
N LEU A 173 -14.18 -5.15 -4.85
CA LEU A 173 -14.01 -4.33 -6.04
C LEU A 173 -12.54 -3.96 -6.25
N ALA A 174 -11.84 -3.66 -5.18
CA ALA A 174 -10.49 -3.14 -5.21
C ALA A 174 -9.55 -3.92 -4.28
N GLY A 175 -8.26 -3.80 -4.55
CA GLY A 175 -7.16 -4.22 -3.69
C GLY A 175 -6.18 -3.06 -3.53
N LEU A 176 -5.70 -2.83 -2.31
CA LEU A 176 -4.68 -1.84 -2.02
C LEU A 176 -3.41 -2.57 -1.57
N GLY A 177 -2.37 -2.47 -2.38
CA GLY A 177 -1.13 -3.18 -2.14
C GLY A 177 0.04 -2.63 -2.96
N SER A 178 1.13 -3.37 -2.98
CA SER A 178 2.35 -3.01 -3.70
C SER A 178 2.12 -2.87 -5.21
N SER A 179 2.72 -1.89 -5.84
CA SER A 179 2.73 -1.75 -7.31
C SER A 179 3.28 -2.99 -8.02
N ALA A 180 4.13 -3.80 -7.36
CA ALA A 180 4.61 -5.07 -7.88
C ALA A 180 3.49 -6.11 -8.05
N ALA A 181 2.35 -5.94 -7.38
CA ALA A 181 1.19 -6.82 -7.49
C ALA A 181 0.58 -6.82 -8.89
N ILE A 182 0.88 -5.84 -9.75
CA ILE A 182 0.41 -5.78 -11.15
C ILE A 182 0.66 -7.10 -11.90
N LEU A 183 1.72 -7.82 -11.56
CA LEU A 183 2.09 -9.09 -12.19
C LEU A 183 1.13 -10.24 -11.86
N TYR A 184 0.26 -10.08 -10.87
CA TYR A 184 -0.67 -11.09 -10.38
C TYR A 184 -2.13 -10.76 -10.67
N TYR A 185 -2.38 -9.66 -11.36
CA TYR A 185 -3.70 -9.32 -11.87
C TYR A 185 -3.85 -9.84 -13.29
N ASN A 186 -5.05 -10.36 -13.59
CA ASN A 186 -5.43 -10.87 -14.91
C ASN A 186 -6.49 -9.96 -15.54
N ASP A 187 -6.73 -10.15 -16.82
CA ASP A 187 -7.80 -9.50 -17.59
C ASP A 187 -9.15 -10.22 -17.47
N VAL A 188 -9.23 -11.24 -16.62
CA VAL A 188 -10.43 -12.03 -16.37
C VAL A 188 -10.60 -12.26 -14.87
N VAL A 189 -11.76 -11.91 -14.35
CA VAL A 189 -12.19 -12.27 -12.98
C VAL A 189 -12.91 -13.61 -13.03
N THR A 190 -12.61 -14.50 -12.07
CA THR A 190 -13.27 -15.80 -11.92
C THR A 190 -14.02 -15.81 -10.59
N TYR A 191 -15.34 -15.82 -10.66
CA TYR A 191 -16.20 -15.82 -9.50
C TYR A 191 -16.28 -17.20 -8.81
N PRO A 192 -16.73 -17.29 -7.54
CA PRO A 192 -16.80 -18.56 -6.79
C PRO A 192 -17.67 -19.65 -7.43
N ASP A 193 -18.64 -19.28 -8.27
CA ASP A 193 -19.49 -20.18 -9.05
C ASP A 193 -18.85 -20.64 -10.36
N ASN A 194 -17.56 -20.34 -10.58
CA ASN A 194 -16.78 -20.57 -11.79
C ASN A 194 -17.27 -19.80 -13.03
N THR A 195 -18.15 -18.83 -12.89
CA THR A 195 -18.39 -17.88 -13.98
C THR A 195 -17.21 -16.92 -14.12
N THR A 196 -16.98 -16.44 -15.33
CA THR A 196 -15.87 -15.53 -15.65
C THR A 196 -16.37 -14.25 -16.29
N GLU A 197 -15.66 -13.16 -16.05
CA GLU A 197 -15.95 -11.86 -16.63
C GLU A 197 -14.63 -11.19 -17.07
N PRO A 198 -14.51 -10.73 -18.33
CA PRO A 198 -13.40 -9.88 -18.72
C PRO A 198 -13.40 -8.58 -17.95
N THR A 199 -12.22 -8.09 -17.58
CA THR A 199 -12.07 -6.82 -16.89
C THR A 199 -10.82 -6.08 -17.34
N ASP A 200 -10.94 -4.77 -17.46
CA ASP A 200 -9.77 -3.90 -17.51
C ASP A 200 -9.37 -3.52 -16.08
N LEU A 201 -8.08 -3.63 -15.80
CA LEU A 201 -7.55 -3.19 -14.50
C LEU A 201 -7.44 -1.68 -14.46
N LEU A 202 -8.14 -1.03 -13.54
CA LEU A 202 -7.99 0.40 -13.27
C LEU A 202 -7.03 0.61 -12.11
N LEU A 203 -6.27 1.70 -12.17
CA LEU A 203 -5.29 2.06 -11.16
C LEU A 203 -5.63 3.43 -10.56
N ALA A 204 -5.52 3.53 -9.24
CA ALA A 204 -5.53 4.80 -8.55
C ALA A 204 -4.31 4.90 -7.61
N PRO A 205 -3.78 6.12 -7.39
CA PRO A 205 -2.71 6.32 -6.44
C PRO A 205 -3.18 6.00 -5.02
N LEU A 206 -2.22 5.87 -4.09
CA LEU A 206 -2.52 5.81 -2.67
C LEU A 206 -3.28 7.07 -2.27
N PRO A 207 -4.40 6.96 -1.54
CA PRO A 207 -5.09 8.13 -1.00
C PRO A 207 -4.17 8.93 -0.07
N HIS A 208 -4.29 10.24 -0.09
CA HIS A 208 -3.55 11.13 0.81
C HIS A 208 -4.48 11.73 1.88
N ALA A 209 -3.90 12.28 2.95
CA ALA A 209 -4.66 13.00 3.95
C ALA A 209 -5.28 14.27 3.36
N ALA A 210 -6.53 14.59 3.73
CA ALA A 210 -7.21 15.77 3.23
C ALA A 210 -6.41 17.06 3.52
N GLY A 211 -6.25 17.88 2.50
CA GLY A 211 -5.51 19.15 2.61
C GLY A 211 -3.99 19.05 2.47
N THR A 212 -3.43 17.86 2.29
CA THR A 212 -2.01 17.66 1.95
C THR A 212 -1.85 17.67 0.43
N ALA A 213 -0.69 18.10 -0.05
CA ALA A 213 -0.35 17.95 -1.46
C ALA A 213 -0.02 16.48 -1.74
N THR A 214 -0.43 15.98 -2.90
CA THR A 214 0.01 14.67 -3.39
C THR A 214 1.54 14.63 -3.40
N PRO A 215 2.18 13.61 -2.85
CA PRO A 215 3.63 13.48 -2.85
C PRO A 215 4.20 13.34 -4.27
#